data_6d2e091fed65294bd77146b8f499adc2
#
_entry.id   6d2e091fed65294bd77146b8f499adc2
#
_cell.length_a   1.000
_cell.length_b   1.000
_cell.length_c   1.000
_cell.angle_alpha   90.00
_cell.angle_beta   90.00
_cell.angle_gamma   90.00
#
_symmetry.space_group_name_H-M   'P 1'
#
loop_
_entity.id
_entity.type
_entity.pdbx_description
1 polymer ?
#
loop_
_entity_poly.entity_id
_entity_poly.type
_entity_poly.pdbx_seq_one_letter_code
_entity_poly.pdbx_strand_id
1 'polypeptide(L)'
;MPFSRHLTALLCGGFLLLGSAQAQTPPKEKSPAAEKSAAKGRSPAPELRTCKLRLAWWSAPENPPELALQMDKNRTPFSPDIMALSQVIEYRGEPNAVVLKRTVTAELDKAGKPIVAWLPYCTIPVSENSTDLAVLLFPDEKRDLAQTRVFDFSPEAFPYGSIQLINFTTAKVALAIDGTTVVANSRASARFSKIFDKQSICSFKMAVAETSGEQRILRSTTIIIKPTARILFFVLELPGADEGSRYHTELIVDNFMSRPEIISTPEPAPKGKSTPGAGGKKAGKSAPPPEQPI
;
A
#
# COMPACT_ATOMS: atom_id res chain seq x y z
N MET A 1 30.20 37.69 -33.13
CA MET A 1 30.69 38.56 -32.05
C MET A 1 30.69 37.78 -30.76
N PRO A 2 31.84 37.59 -30.13
CA PRO A 2 31.93 36.79 -28.92
C PRO A 2 31.92 37.69 -27.66
N PHE A 3 31.25 37.31 -26.61
CA PHE A 3 31.42 37.82 -25.26
C PHE A 3 31.39 36.63 -24.31
N SER A 4 32.46 36.30 -23.83
CA SER A 4 33.31 36.68 -22.71
C SER A 4 32.84 36.04 -21.39
N ARG A 5 33.68 35.12 -20.95
CA ARG A 5 33.67 34.39 -19.67
C ARG A 5 33.96 35.35 -18.54
N HIS A 6 33.21 35.25 -17.45
CA HIS A 6 33.74 35.59 -16.14
C HIS A 6 33.53 34.41 -15.15
N LEU A 7 34.66 33.82 -14.91
CA LEU A 7 34.96 32.88 -13.85
C LEU A 7 35.14 33.69 -12.56
N THR A 8 34.35 33.45 -11.53
CA THR A 8 34.66 33.95 -10.19
C THR A 8 34.72 32.76 -9.25
N ALA A 9 35.94 32.37 -8.97
CA ALA A 9 36.26 31.48 -7.89
C ALA A 9 36.19 32.27 -6.56
N LEU A 10 35.56 31.71 -5.56
CA LEU A 10 35.71 32.19 -4.20
C LEU A 10 36.12 31.02 -3.30
N LEU A 11 37.29 31.23 -2.76
CA LEU A 11 38.08 30.35 -1.87
C LEU A 11 37.50 30.29 -0.46
N CYS A 12 37.73 29.14 0.15
CA CYS A 12 38.28 28.90 1.48
C CYS A 12 37.54 29.38 2.72
N GLY A 13 37.32 28.41 3.58
CA GLY A 13 37.08 28.61 4.99
C GLY A 13 37.11 27.26 5.73
N GLY A 14 38.30 26.67 5.83
CA GLY A 14 38.55 25.54 6.71
C GLY A 14 38.49 25.94 8.18
N PHE A 15 37.76 25.19 8.99
CA PHE A 15 37.90 25.25 10.46
C PHE A 15 38.12 23.81 10.94
N LEU A 16 39.40 23.49 11.12
CA LEU A 16 39.88 22.33 11.88
C LEU A 16 39.78 22.66 13.36
N LEU A 17 38.87 22.09 14.08
CA LEU A 17 38.90 22.00 15.54
C LEU A 17 39.40 20.60 15.93
N LEU A 18 40.68 20.53 16.25
CA LEU A 18 41.33 19.43 16.95
C LEU A 18 40.86 19.45 18.42
N GLY A 19 39.91 18.58 18.75
CA GLY A 19 39.53 18.29 20.12
C GLY A 19 40.32 17.08 20.63
N SER A 20 41.32 17.31 21.51
CA SER A 20 42.09 16.29 22.21
C SER A 20 41.18 15.53 23.18
N ALA A 21 40.90 14.26 22.90
CA ALA A 21 40.26 13.35 23.84
C ALA A 21 41.33 12.72 24.75
N GLN A 22 41.34 13.13 26.02
CA GLN A 22 42.09 12.46 27.07
C GLN A 22 41.45 11.10 27.37
N ALA A 23 42.24 10.06 27.22
CA ALA A 23 41.92 8.71 27.66
C ALA A 23 41.88 8.65 29.18
N GLN A 24 40.73 8.53 29.79
CA GLN A 24 40.56 8.13 31.18
C GLN A 24 40.46 6.61 31.25
N THR A 25 41.42 6.00 31.92
CA THR A 25 41.44 4.57 32.29
C THR A 25 40.36 4.30 33.35
N PRO A 26 39.41 3.35 33.16
CA PRO A 26 38.45 3.00 34.19
C PRO A 26 39.12 2.11 35.29
N PRO A 27 38.74 2.28 36.56
CA PRO A 27 39.25 1.46 37.66
C PRO A 27 38.66 0.03 37.58
N LYS A 28 39.59 -0.93 37.85
CA LYS A 28 39.27 -2.35 38.04
C LYS A 28 38.31 -2.54 39.21
N GLU A 29 37.06 -2.83 38.95
CA GLU A 29 36.11 -3.28 39.94
C GLU A 29 35.97 -4.80 39.92
N LYS A 30 36.06 -5.38 41.12
CA LYS A 30 36.09 -6.82 41.39
C LYS A 30 34.78 -7.46 41.04
N SER A 31 34.82 -8.55 40.25
CA SER A 31 33.65 -9.46 40.05
C SER A 31 33.12 -10.03 41.34
N PRO A 32 31.82 -9.94 41.60
CA PRO A 32 31.16 -10.88 42.45
C PRO A 32 30.61 -12.07 41.63
N ALA A 33 30.68 -13.20 42.26
CA ALA A 33 30.40 -14.52 41.74
C ALA A 33 29.04 -14.70 41.05
N ALA A 34 29.10 -15.57 40.05
CA ALA A 34 28.01 -16.05 39.25
C ALA A 34 26.82 -16.58 40.08
N GLU A 35 25.71 -15.91 40.02
CA GLU A 35 24.39 -16.52 40.32
C GLU A 35 23.70 -16.86 38.98
N LYS A 36 23.75 -18.16 38.66
CA LYS A 36 23.02 -18.73 37.53
C LYS A 36 21.51 -18.69 37.85
N SER A 37 20.85 -17.61 37.46
CA SER A 37 19.40 -17.63 37.33
C SER A 37 19.07 -17.62 35.83
N ALA A 38 18.99 -18.83 35.27
CA ALA A 38 18.46 -19.04 33.93
C ALA A 38 16.92 -18.90 33.97
N ALA A 39 16.45 -17.67 34.13
CA ALA A 39 15.08 -17.34 33.73
C ALA A 39 15.04 -17.44 32.20
N LYS A 40 14.56 -18.58 31.69
CA LYS A 40 14.06 -18.69 30.31
C LYS A 40 12.98 -17.63 30.12
N GLY A 41 13.40 -16.43 29.72
CA GLY A 41 12.50 -15.37 29.27
C GLY A 41 11.73 -15.92 28.06
N ARG A 42 10.47 -16.28 28.25
CA ARG A 42 9.53 -16.42 27.15
C ARG A 42 9.50 -15.07 26.48
N SER A 43 10.04 -14.98 25.28
CA SER A 43 9.77 -13.83 24.43
C SER A 43 8.28 -13.59 24.42
N PRO A 44 7.81 -12.35 24.67
CA PRO A 44 6.40 -12.06 24.59
C PRO A 44 5.91 -12.51 23.23
N ALA A 45 4.74 -13.16 23.19
CA ALA A 45 4.13 -13.55 21.94
C ALA A 45 3.98 -12.30 21.04
N PRO A 46 4.26 -12.38 19.74
CA PRO A 46 4.15 -11.23 18.86
C PRO A 46 2.74 -10.66 18.95
N GLU A 47 2.66 -9.35 19.11
CA GLU A 47 1.39 -8.62 19.16
C GLU A 47 0.74 -8.67 17.79
N LEU A 48 -0.40 -9.38 17.68
CA LEU A 48 -1.12 -9.49 16.42
C LEU A 48 -1.93 -8.21 16.16
N ARG A 49 -1.81 -7.68 14.96
CA ARG A 49 -2.55 -6.51 14.48
C ARG A 49 -3.71 -6.91 13.60
N THR A 50 -4.77 -6.14 13.66
CA THR A 50 -5.97 -6.36 12.84
C THR A 50 -6.29 -5.07 12.11
N CYS A 51 -6.41 -5.15 10.77
CA CYS A 51 -6.82 -4.02 9.94
C CYS A 51 -7.45 -4.51 8.63
N LYS A 52 -8.15 -3.61 7.93
CA LYS A 52 -8.63 -3.83 6.57
C LYS A 52 -7.56 -3.38 5.60
N LEU A 53 -7.22 -4.23 4.64
CA LEU A 53 -6.25 -3.92 3.58
C LEU A 53 -6.96 -3.92 2.24
N ARG A 54 -6.64 -2.94 1.40
CA ARG A 54 -7.02 -2.88 -0.01
C ARG A 54 -5.78 -2.53 -0.81
N LEU A 55 -5.52 -3.28 -1.86
CA LEU A 55 -4.32 -3.13 -2.65
C LEU A 55 -4.67 -2.73 -4.08
N ALA A 56 -3.79 -1.95 -4.69
CA ALA A 56 -3.87 -1.60 -6.10
C ALA A 56 -2.48 -1.61 -6.71
N TRP A 57 -2.38 -1.96 -7.99
CA TRP A 57 -1.18 -1.67 -8.75
C TRP A 57 -1.12 -0.19 -9.09
N TRP A 58 0.05 0.44 -8.93
CA TRP A 58 0.34 1.71 -9.59
C TRP A 58 0.42 1.52 -11.11
N SER A 59 1.23 0.56 -11.53
CA SER A 59 1.29 -0.01 -12.87
C SER A 59 1.45 -1.51 -12.71
N ALA A 60 0.67 -2.30 -13.45
CA ALA A 60 0.88 -3.74 -13.42
C ALA A 60 2.16 -4.10 -14.17
N PRO A 61 2.91 -5.11 -13.72
CA PRO A 61 3.97 -5.70 -14.52
C PRO A 61 3.37 -6.35 -15.78
N GLU A 62 4.18 -6.56 -16.82
CA GLU A 62 3.74 -7.18 -18.09
C GLU A 62 3.05 -8.54 -17.85
N ASN A 63 3.59 -9.32 -16.92
CA ASN A 63 3.02 -10.60 -16.48
C ASN A 63 2.74 -10.53 -14.97
N PRO A 64 1.54 -10.07 -14.55
CA PRO A 64 1.21 -9.95 -13.14
C PRO A 64 1.30 -11.30 -12.42
N PRO A 65 2.05 -11.39 -11.33
CA PRO A 65 2.15 -12.63 -10.56
C PRO A 65 0.84 -12.93 -9.82
N GLU A 66 0.57 -14.20 -9.57
CA GLU A 66 -0.44 -14.58 -8.59
C GLU A 66 0.04 -14.14 -7.20
N LEU A 67 -0.77 -13.37 -6.49
CA LEU A 67 -0.44 -12.82 -5.19
C LEU A 67 -1.30 -13.43 -4.08
N ALA A 68 -0.72 -13.53 -2.90
CA ALA A 68 -1.44 -13.86 -1.68
C ALA A 68 -0.89 -13.07 -0.48
N LEU A 69 -1.75 -12.69 0.43
CA LEU A 69 -1.39 -12.09 1.70
C LEU A 69 -1.13 -13.22 2.72
N GLN A 70 0.03 -13.19 3.38
CA GLN A 70 0.35 -14.11 4.47
C GLN A 70 -0.46 -13.71 5.70
N MET A 71 -1.27 -14.64 6.21
CA MET A 71 -2.11 -14.48 7.40
C MET A 71 -1.75 -15.57 8.39
N ASP A 72 -1.12 -15.26 9.51
CA ASP A 72 -0.73 -16.27 10.51
C ASP A 72 -0.29 -17.60 9.85
N LYS A 73 -1.17 -18.61 9.81
CA LYS A 73 -0.92 -19.94 9.19
C LYS A 73 -1.47 -20.10 7.78
N ASN A 74 -2.29 -19.17 7.30
CA ASN A 74 -3.01 -19.24 6.04
C ASN A 74 -2.50 -18.20 5.05
N ARG A 75 -2.92 -18.36 3.80
CA ARG A 75 -2.68 -17.39 2.73
C ARG A 75 -4.02 -17.02 2.10
N THR A 76 -4.26 -15.73 1.95
CA THR A 76 -5.45 -15.22 1.27
C THR A 76 -5.05 -14.72 -0.10
N PRO A 77 -5.45 -15.40 -1.19
CA PRO A 77 -5.18 -14.95 -2.55
C PRO A 77 -5.94 -13.65 -2.83
N PHE A 78 -5.35 -12.78 -3.64
CA PHE A 78 -5.97 -11.56 -4.11
C PHE A 78 -5.38 -11.14 -5.46
N SER A 79 -6.13 -10.34 -6.21
CA SER A 79 -5.71 -9.75 -7.47
C SER A 79 -5.94 -8.24 -7.42
N PRO A 80 -4.89 -7.42 -7.34
CA PRO A 80 -5.05 -5.97 -7.39
C PRO A 80 -5.23 -5.52 -8.84
N ASP A 81 -6.12 -4.56 -9.05
CA ASP A 81 -6.30 -3.87 -10.33
C ASP A 81 -5.35 -2.67 -10.45
N ILE A 82 -5.19 -2.14 -11.68
CA ILE A 82 -4.40 -0.93 -11.92
C ILE A 82 -5.23 0.27 -11.48
N MET A 83 -4.69 1.10 -10.58
CA MET A 83 -5.31 2.33 -10.08
C MET A 83 -6.74 2.15 -9.53
N ALA A 84 -7.10 0.93 -9.15
CA ALA A 84 -8.35 0.61 -8.49
C ALA A 84 -8.09 -0.26 -7.26
N LEU A 85 -8.68 0.12 -6.13
CA LEU A 85 -8.49 -0.63 -4.88
C LEU A 85 -9.20 -2.00 -4.98
N SER A 86 -8.49 -3.04 -4.61
CA SER A 86 -9.01 -4.41 -4.53
C SER A 86 -10.19 -4.52 -3.56
N GLN A 87 -10.76 -5.70 -3.52
CA GLN A 87 -11.65 -6.11 -2.42
C GLN A 87 -10.95 -5.94 -1.07
N VAL A 88 -11.76 -5.70 -0.03
CA VAL A 88 -11.26 -5.58 1.34
C VAL A 88 -10.78 -6.94 1.83
N ILE A 89 -9.54 -6.99 2.30
CA ILE A 89 -8.95 -8.15 2.95
C ILE A 89 -8.87 -7.84 4.45
N GLU A 90 -9.52 -8.63 5.28
CA GLU A 90 -9.38 -8.52 6.74
C GLU A 90 -8.05 -9.17 7.15
N TYR A 91 -7.07 -8.34 7.44
CA TYR A 91 -5.76 -8.79 7.89
C TYR A 91 -5.76 -9.01 9.40
N ARG A 92 -5.17 -10.13 9.81
CA ARG A 92 -4.80 -10.40 11.19
C ARG A 92 -3.45 -11.09 11.21
N GLY A 93 -2.44 -10.42 11.75
CA GLY A 93 -1.09 -10.95 11.72
C GLY A 93 -0.07 -10.03 12.38
N GLU A 94 1.18 -10.23 12.04
CA GLU A 94 2.31 -9.45 12.52
C GLU A 94 2.25 -7.97 12.08
N PRO A 95 3.02 -7.06 12.73
CA PRO A 95 3.08 -5.64 12.34
C PRO A 95 3.51 -5.38 10.89
N ASN A 96 4.13 -6.36 10.25
CA ASN A 96 4.55 -6.34 8.86
C ASN A 96 3.81 -7.43 8.08
N ALA A 97 2.75 -7.04 7.39
CA ALA A 97 2.03 -7.97 6.52
C ALA A 97 2.87 -8.31 5.29
N VAL A 98 3.07 -9.60 5.03
CA VAL A 98 3.87 -10.07 3.90
C VAL A 98 2.97 -10.45 2.73
N VAL A 99 3.20 -9.82 1.58
CA VAL A 99 2.63 -10.24 0.31
C VAL A 99 3.56 -11.26 -0.31
N LEU A 100 3.01 -12.39 -0.67
CA LEU A 100 3.70 -13.48 -1.35
C LEU A 100 3.33 -13.49 -2.83
N LYS A 101 4.27 -13.86 -3.70
CA LYS A 101 4.01 -14.21 -5.09
C LYS A 101 4.19 -15.72 -5.30
N ARG A 102 3.37 -16.27 -6.18
CA ARG A 102 3.52 -17.65 -6.65
C ARG A 102 4.62 -17.73 -7.70
N THR A 103 5.53 -18.66 -7.52
CA THR A 103 6.65 -18.90 -8.44
C THR A 103 6.76 -20.39 -8.72
N VAL A 104 7.03 -20.72 -9.97
CA VAL A 104 7.36 -22.10 -10.37
C VAL A 104 8.87 -22.23 -10.31
N THR A 105 9.38 -23.10 -9.44
CA THR A 105 10.83 -23.31 -9.30
C THR A 105 11.33 -24.26 -10.39
N ALA A 106 12.62 -24.20 -10.67
CA ALA A 106 13.28 -25.16 -11.57
C ALA A 106 13.41 -26.56 -10.96
N GLU A 107 13.19 -26.69 -9.65
CA GLU A 107 13.22 -27.97 -8.95
C GLU A 107 11.98 -28.80 -9.27
N LEU A 108 12.17 -30.10 -9.39
CA LEU A 108 11.10 -31.07 -9.64
C LEU A 108 10.77 -31.84 -8.36
N ASP A 109 9.52 -32.11 -8.15
CA ASP A 109 9.07 -32.98 -7.08
C ASP A 109 9.43 -34.48 -7.40
N LYS A 110 9.10 -35.36 -6.46
CA LYS A 110 9.35 -36.82 -6.64
C LYS A 110 8.59 -37.43 -7.83
N ALA A 111 7.59 -36.74 -8.37
CA ALA A 111 6.81 -37.14 -9.53
C ALA A 111 7.28 -36.46 -10.82
N GLY A 112 8.38 -35.70 -10.78
CA GLY A 112 8.93 -35.00 -11.94
C GLY A 112 8.15 -33.73 -12.32
N LYS A 113 7.30 -33.18 -11.42
CA LYS A 113 6.56 -31.93 -11.66
C LYS A 113 7.28 -30.75 -11.05
N PRO A 114 7.25 -29.58 -11.70
CA PRO A 114 7.82 -28.36 -11.14
C PRO A 114 7.21 -28.03 -9.76
N ILE A 115 8.07 -27.70 -8.80
CA ILE A 115 7.64 -27.29 -7.47
C ILE A 115 7.11 -25.88 -7.54
N VAL A 116 5.92 -25.65 -6.98
CA VAL A 116 5.34 -24.34 -6.82
C VAL A 116 5.68 -23.80 -5.44
N ALA A 117 6.38 -22.67 -5.41
CA ALA A 117 6.74 -21.98 -4.18
C ALA A 117 6.00 -20.64 -4.07
N TRP A 118 5.83 -20.19 -2.83
CA TRP A 118 5.36 -18.83 -2.52
C TRP A 118 6.53 -18.08 -1.90
N LEU A 119 6.98 -17.03 -2.58
CA LEU A 119 8.12 -16.21 -2.16
C LEU A 119 7.66 -14.83 -1.71
N PRO A 120 8.33 -14.21 -0.72
CA PRO A 120 8.05 -12.82 -0.36
C PRO A 120 8.19 -11.90 -1.58
N TYR A 121 7.18 -11.07 -1.80
CA TYR A 121 7.14 -10.10 -2.89
C TYR A 121 7.27 -8.66 -2.39
N CYS A 122 6.55 -8.32 -1.33
CA CYS A 122 6.69 -7.06 -0.63
C CYS A 122 6.19 -7.17 0.82
N THR A 123 6.46 -6.12 1.59
CA THR A 123 6.02 -6.02 2.98
C THR A 123 5.21 -4.74 3.16
N ILE A 124 4.11 -4.82 3.90
CA ILE A 124 3.20 -3.73 4.20
C ILE A 124 3.29 -3.44 5.70
N PRO A 125 3.81 -2.28 6.12
CA PRO A 125 3.80 -1.90 7.53
C PRO A 125 2.36 -1.63 8.00
N VAL A 126 1.93 -2.30 9.06
CA VAL A 126 0.62 -2.13 9.70
C VAL A 126 0.85 -1.45 11.04
N SER A 127 0.42 -0.20 11.20
CA SER A 127 0.53 0.50 12.48
C SER A 127 -0.54 0.02 13.47
N GLU A 128 -0.31 0.26 14.77
CA GLU A 128 -1.24 -0.16 15.84
C GLU A 128 -2.62 0.48 15.72
N ASN A 129 -2.64 1.72 15.23
CA ASN A 129 -3.87 2.52 15.18
C ASN A 129 -4.57 2.46 13.81
N SER A 130 -4.01 1.74 12.84
CA SER A 130 -4.59 1.68 11.50
C SER A 130 -5.71 0.64 11.44
N THR A 131 -6.90 1.11 11.11
CA THR A 131 -8.09 0.24 10.95
C THR A 131 -8.42 -0.08 9.49
N ASP A 132 -8.02 0.78 8.56
CA ASP A 132 -8.26 0.63 7.11
C ASP A 132 -7.06 1.22 6.35
N LEU A 133 -6.39 0.42 5.54
CA LEU A 133 -5.20 0.82 4.79
C LEU A 133 -5.42 0.57 3.29
N ALA A 134 -5.11 1.58 2.49
CA ALA A 134 -4.92 1.43 1.05
C ALA A 134 -3.43 1.34 0.73
N VAL A 135 -3.07 0.38 -0.11
CA VAL A 135 -1.68 0.08 -0.44
C VAL A 135 -1.49 0.11 -1.94
N LEU A 136 -0.58 0.95 -2.41
CA LEU A 136 -0.13 0.94 -3.80
C LEU A 136 1.12 0.08 -3.93
N LEU A 137 1.10 -0.81 -4.93
CA LEU A 137 2.19 -1.68 -5.29
C LEU A 137 2.92 -1.12 -6.52
N PHE A 138 4.22 -0.91 -6.38
CA PHE A 138 5.12 -0.45 -7.45
C PHE A 138 6.06 -1.61 -7.80
N PRO A 139 5.85 -2.32 -8.92
CA PRO A 139 6.71 -3.45 -9.29
C PRO A 139 8.13 -2.96 -9.58
N ASP A 140 9.10 -3.70 -9.09
CA ASP A 140 10.52 -3.57 -9.43
C ASP A 140 10.96 -4.85 -10.15
N GLU A 141 10.81 -4.85 -11.46
CA GLU A 141 11.08 -6.03 -12.30
C GLU A 141 12.53 -6.50 -12.20
N LYS A 142 13.48 -5.57 -11.97
CA LYS A 142 14.90 -5.92 -11.85
C LYS A 142 15.20 -6.75 -10.60
N ARG A 143 14.46 -6.52 -9.54
CA ARG A 143 14.62 -7.23 -8.26
C ARG A 143 13.59 -8.34 -8.08
N ASP A 144 12.62 -8.41 -8.99
CA ASP A 144 11.48 -9.34 -8.91
C ASP A 144 10.69 -9.19 -7.59
N LEU A 145 10.55 -7.94 -7.13
CA LEU A 145 9.87 -7.51 -5.91
C LEU A 145 8.90 -6.37 -6.21
N ALA A 146 8.13 -5.93 -5.21
CA ALA A 146 7.42 -4.66 -5.28
C ALA A 146 7.76 -3.76 -4.09
N GLN A 147 7.76 -2.46 -4.34
CA GLN A 147 7.74 -1.45 -3.30
C GLN A 147 6.30 -1.12 -2.94
N THR A 148 6.06 -0.70 -1.70
CA THR A 148 4.72 -0.35 -1.22
C THR A 148 4.65 1.11 -0.81
N ARG A 149 3.47 1.73 -1.04
CA ARG A 149 3.08 2.98 -0.42
C ARG A 149 1.76 2.76 0.29
N VAL A 150 1.75 3.06 1.58
CA VAL A 150 0.61 2.81 2.46
C VAL A 150 -0.05 4.13 2.81
N PHE A 151 -1.37 4.16 2.73
CA PHE A 151 -2.21 5.30 3.07
C PHE A 151 -3.23 4.87 4.11
N ASP A 152 -3.38 5.69 5.15
CA ASP A 152 -4.42 5.48 6.14
C ASP A 152 -5.78 5.91 5.55
N PHE A 153 -6.65 4.93 5.40
CA PHE A 153 -8.00 5.05 4.88
C PHE A 153 -9.05 4.90 5.99
N SER A 154 -8.64 5.01 7.25
CA SER A 154 -9.61 5.10 8.33
C SER A 154 -10.54 6.31 8.13
N PRO A 155 -11.80 6.24 8.54
CA PRO A 155 -12.73 7.38 8.43
C PRO A 155 -12.23 8.64 9.11
N GLU A 156 -11.42 8.51 10.16
CA GLU A 156 -10.81 9.61 10.92
C GLU A 156 -9.69 10.28 10.12
N ALA A 157 -8.82 9.47 9.51
CA ALA A 157 -7.69 9.99 8.73
C ALA A 157 -8.12 10.50 7.36
N PHE A 158 -9.07 9.82 6.71
CA PHE A 158 -9.53 10.17 5.37
C PHE A 158 -11.05 9.95 5.22
N PRO A 159 -11.89 10.88 5.71
CA PRO A 159 -13.34 10.75 5.67
C PRO A 159 -13.89 10.75 4.24
N TYR A 160 -15.10 10.19 4.05
CA TYR A 160 -15.82 10.27 2.78
C TYR A 160 -16.16 11.71 2.41
N GLY A 161 -16.24 12.01 1.11
CA GLY A 161 -16.36 13.37 0.60
C GLY A 161 -15.05 14.15 0.60
N SER A 162 -13.93 13.52 1.00
CA SER A 162 -12.61 14.17 1.04
C SER A 162 -11.80 13.93 -0.23
N ILE A 163 -10.85 14.84 -0.44
CA ILE A 163 -9.88 14.79 -1.53
C ILE A 163 -8.48 14.99 -0.95
N GLN A 164 -7.54 14.18 -1.41
CA GLN A 164 -6.13 14.27 -1.05
C GLN A 164 -5.26 14.31 -2.30
N LEU A 165 -4.31 15.23 -2.33
CA LEU A 165 -3.25 15.32 -3.33
C LEU A 165 -2.00 14.65 -2.80
N ILE A 166 -1.42 13.74 -3.57
CA ILE A 166 -0.18 13.02 -3.27
C ILE A 166 0.85 13.37 -4.33
N ASN A 167 1.89 14.02 -3.93
CA ASN A 167 2.94 14.50 -4.79
C ASN A 167 4.20 13.62 -4.66
N PHE A 168 4.49 12.82 -5.67
CA PHE A 168 5.72 12.01 -5.76
C PHE A 168 6.85 12.74 -6.51
N THR A 169 6.62 13.98 -6.97
CA THR A 169 7.62 14.74 -7.73
C THR A 169 8.59 15.49 -6.83
N THR A 170 9.63 16.04 -7.42
CA THR A 170 10.58 16.94 -6.76
C THR A 170 10.11 18.40 -6.72
N ALA A 171 9.06 18.73 -7.48
CA ALA A 171 8.47 20.06 -7.55
C ALA A 171 7.26 20.22 -6.59
N LYS A 172 6.79 21.45 -6.39
CA LYS A 172 5.52 21.70 -5.71
C LYS A 172 4.36 21.48 -6.67
N VAL A 173 3.30 20.84 -6.20
CA VAL A 173 2.07 20.63 -6.97
C VAL A 173 0.89 21.32 -6.29
N ALA A 174 0.14 22.06 -7.08
CA ALA A 174 -1.09 22.72 -6.65
C ALA A 174 -2.31 22.03 -7.26
N LEU A 175 -3.35 21.85 -6.46
CA LEU A 175 -4.65 21.33 -6.87
C LEU A 175 -5.71 22.39 -6.50
N ALA A 176 -6.40 22.94 -7.48
CA ALA A 176 -7.49 23.88 -7.32
C ALA A 176 -8.83 23.20 -7.67
N ILE A 177 -9.82 23.35 -6.79
CA ILE A 177 -11.20 22.89 -6.97
C ILE A 177 -12.14 24.04 -6.62
N ASP A 178 -12.94 24.51 -7.59
CA ASP A 178 -13.85 25.64 -7.45
C ASP A 178 -13.19 26.88 -6.80
N GLY A 179 -11.96 27.18 -7.23
CA GLY A 179 -11.21 28.33 -6.73
C GLY A 179 -10.48 28.11 -5.40
N THR A 180 -10.76 27.04 -4.67
CA THR A 180 -9.99 26.68 -3.47
C THR A 180 -8.78 25.86 -3.88
N THR A 181 -7.59 26.26 -3.40
CA THR A 181 -6.32 25.62 -3.78
C THR A 181 -5.66 24.97 -2.57
N VAL A 182 -5.12 23.79 -2.78
CA VAL A 182 -4.21 23.10 -1.86
C VAL A 182 -2.88 22.86 -2.56
N VAL A 183 -1.78 22.95 -1.80
CA VAL A 183 -0.43 22.75 -2.34
C VAL A 183 0.26 21.64 -1.59
N ALA A 184 0.73 20.64 -2.31
CA ALA A 184 1.60 19.60 -1.80
C ALA A 184 3.05 19.93 -2.14
N ASN A 185 3.92 20.01 -1.14
CA ASN A 185 5.36 20.16 -1.32
C ASN A 185 5.95 18.90 -2.02
N SER A 186 7.22 18.98 -2.42
CA SER A 186 7.97 17.85 -2.95
C SER A 186 7.82 16.61 -2.06
N ARG A 187 7.44 15.48 -2.64
CA ARG A 187 7.30 14.16 -1.98
C ARG A 187 6.39 14.17 -0.74
N ALA A 188 5.41 15.07 -0.71
CA ALA A 188 4.47 15.23 0.39
C ALA A 188 3.02 15.05 -0.08
N SER A 189 2.11 15.00 0.87
CA SER A 189 0.67 15.01 0.60
C SER A 189 0.02 16.24 1.20
N ALA A 190 -1.12 16.63 0.62
CA ALA A 190 -1.94 17.71 1.12
C ALA A 190 -3.42 17.34 0.95
N ARG A 191 -4.22 17.58 1.98
CA ARG A 191 -5.65 17.27 1.97
C ARG A 191 -6.45 18.56 1.81
N PHE A 192 -7.50 18.48 1.01
CA PHE A 192 -8.51 19.54 0.93
C PHE A 192 -9.21 19.68 2.28
N SER A 193 -9.32 20.89 2.77
CA SER A 193 -10.01 21.17 4.05
C SER A 193 -11.53 21.01 3.95
N LYS A 194 -12.08 21.20 2.75
CA LYS A 194 -13.52 21.06 2.49
C LYS A 194 -13.87 19.58 2.33
N ILE A 195 -14.90 19.13 3.05
CA ILE A 195 -15.57 17.85 2.85
C ILE A 195 -16.85 18.11 2.06
N PHE A 196 -17.08 17.30 1.02
CA PHE A 196 -18.26 17.42 0.17
C PHE A 196 -19.39 16.55 0.76
N ASP A 197 -20.39 17.20 1.33
CA ASP A 197 -21.57 16.58 1.94
C ASP A 197 -22.69 16.25 0.94
N LYS A 198 -22.59 16.78 -0.28
CA LYS A 198 -23.50 16.53 -1.40
C LYS A 198 -22.72 16.34 -2.69
N GLN A 199 -23.37 15.69 -3.67
CA GLN A 199 -22.80 15.59 -5.01
C GLN A 199 -22.59 16.97 -5.60
N SER A 200 -21.40 17.23 -6.06
CA SER A 200 -20.97 18.52 -6.62
C SER A 200 -20.26 18.31 -7.95
N ILE A 201 -20.53 19.16 -8.91
CA ILE A 201 -19.80 19.25 -10.18
C ILE A 201 -18.85 20.42 -10.03
N CYS A 202 -17.55 20.14 -10.03
CA CYS A 202 -16.54 21.12 -9.67
C CYS A 202 -15.56 21.35 -10.81
N SER A 203 -15.13 22.60 -11.00
CA SER A 203 -13.97 22.89 -11.83
C SER A 203 -12.72 22.38 -11.13
N PHE A 204 -11.85 21.72 -11.90
CA PHE A 204 -10.65 21.09 -11.40
C PHE A 204 -9.45 21.55 -12.21
N LYS A 205 -8.40 22.01 -11.53
CA LYS A 205 -7.14 22.40 -12.16
C LYS A 205 -5.97 21.90 -11.32
N MET A 206 -5.03 21.23 -11.96
CA MET A 206 -3.78 20.79 -11.35
C MET A 206 -2.61 21.42 -12.06
N ALA A 207 -1.64 21.92 -11.31
CA ALA A 207 -0.45 22.57 -11.84
C ALA A 207 0.78 22.18 -11.01
N VAL A 208 1.94 22.18 -11.67
CA VAL A 208 3.25 22.03 -11.01
C VAL A 208 3.98 23.38 -11.07
N ALA A 209 4.64 23.73 -9.98
CA ALA A 209 5.54 24.89 -9.94
C ALA A 209 6.95 24.41 -10.26
N GLU A 210 7.47 24.78 -11.41
CA GLU A 210 8.82 24.43 -11.84
C GLU A 210 9.87 25.27 -11.10
N THR A 211 11.12 24.83 -11.16
CA THR A 211 12.26 25.50 -10.53
C THR A 211 12.51 26.90 -11.12
N SER A 212 12.08 27.12 -12.36
CA SER A 212 12.09 28.41 -13.04
C SER A 212 11.11 29.43 -12.42
N GLY A 213 10.18 28.98 -11.59
CA GLY A 213 9.07 29.79 -11.08
C GLY A 213 7.84 29.78 -11.97
N GLU A 214 7.92 29.16 -13.15
CA GLU A 214 6.78 28.98 -14.04
C GLU A 214 5.81 27.94 -13.48
N GLN A 215 4.52 28.14 -13.73
CA GLN A 215 3.47 27.19 -13.40
C GLN A 215 3.03 26.46 -14.66
N ARG A 216 3.20 25.16 -14.67
CA ARG A 216 2.74 24.32 -15.74
C ARG A 216 1.44 23.63 -15.36
N ILE A 217 0.41 23.81 -16.19
CA ILE A 217 -0.88 23.12 -16.01
C ILE A 217 -0.72 21.67 -16.48
N LEU A 218 -0.96 20.73 -15.56
CA LEU A 218 -0.93 19.30 -15.85
C LEU A 218 -2.30 18.81 -16.33
N ARG A 219 -3.36 19.30 -15.70
CA ARG A 219 -4.72 18.89 -16.00
C ARG A 219 -5.70 20.04 -15.68
N SER A 220 -6.69 20.22 -16.53
CA SER A 220 -7.79 21.15 -16.29
C SER A 220 -9.05 20.54 -16.88
N THR A 221 -10.06 20.29 -16.06
CA THR A 221 -11.31 19.62 -16.45
C THR A 221 -12.38 19.85 -15.38
N THR A 222 -13.53 19.22 -15.55
CA THR A 222 -14.59 19.15 -14.55
C THR A 222 -14.64 17.77 -13.94
N ILE A 223 -14.85 17.69 -12.63
CA ILE A 223 -15.02 16.43 -11.90
C ILE A 223 -16.33 16.41 -11.14
N ILE A 224 -16.87 15.21 -10.95
CA ILE A 224 -18.03 14.96 -10.11
C ILE A 224 -17.52 14.39 -8.78
N ILE A 225 -17.79 15.09 -7.70
CA ILE A 225 -17.42 14.67 -6.34
C ILE A 225 -18.69 14.19 -5.64
N LYS A 226 -18.69 12.96 -5.15
CA LYS A 226 -19.80 12.39 -4.39
C LYS A 226 -19.49 12.38 -2.90
N PRO A 227 -20.47 12.58 -2.02
CA PRO A 227 -20.27 12.54 -0.57
C PRO A 227 -19.85 11.15 -0.07
N THR A 228 -20.15 10.11 -0.86
CA THR A 228 -19.79 8.72 -0.57
C THR A 228 -18.42 8.32 -1.13
N ALA A 229 -17.70 9.23 -1.78
CA ALA A 229 -16.41 8.95 -2.40
C ALA A 229 -15.25 9.61 -1.64
N ARG A 230 -14.09 8.99 -1.69
CA ARG A 230 -12.78 9.56 -1.34
C ARG A 230 -11.94 9.57 -2.58
N ILE A 231 -11.22 10.66 -2.84
CA ILE A 231 -10.46 10.83 -4.06
C ILE A 231 -9.00 11.09 -3.72
N LEU A 232 -8.11 10.23 -4.20
CA LEU A 232 -6.67 10.44 -4.17
C LEU A 232 -6.22 10.88 -5.56
N PHE A 233 -5.61 12.05 -5.63
CA PHE A 233 -4.88 12.51 -6.81
C PHE A 233 -3.40 12.26 -6.64
N PHE A 234 -2.78 11.70 -7.66
CA PHE A 234 -1.36 11.41 -7.68
C PHE A 234 -0.68 12.21 -8.78
N VAL A 235 0.50 12.72 -8.49
CA VAL A 235 1.38 13.32 -9.48
C VAL A 235 2.76 12.68 -9.37
N LEU A 236 3.25 12.14 -10.48
CA LEU A 236 4.59 11.55 -10.59
C LEU A 236 5.43 12.30 -11.59
N GLU A 237 6.71 12.20 -11.39
CA GLU A 237 7.73 12.64 -12.33
C GLU A 237 8.30 11.40 -13.05
N LEU A 238 8.19 11.37 -14.39
CA LEU A 238 8.68 10.26 -15.19
C LEU A 238 10.15 10.53 -15.56
N PRO A 239 11.10 9.74 -15.07
CA PRO A 239 12.50 9.94 -15.38
C PRO A 239 12.77 9.72 -16.87
N GLY A 240 13.53 10.66 -17.49
CA GLY A 240 13.92 10.57 -18.89
C GLY A 240 12.82 10.89 -19.91
N ALA A 241 11.63 11.29 -19.46
CA ALA A 241 10.58 11.75 -20.36
C ALA A 241 10.87 13.17 -20.88
N ASP A 242 10.38 13.47 -22.09
CA ASP A 242 10.42 14.82 -22.64
C ASP A 242 9.72 15.82 -21.71
N GLU A 243 10.09 17.09 -21.79
CA GLU A 243 9.49 18.13 -20.97
C GLU A 243 7.95 18.11 -21.03
N GLY A 244 7.37 17.78 -22.20
CA GLY A 244 5.93 17.64 -22.43
C GLY A 244 5.27 16.56 -21.61
N SER A 245 5.92 15.44 -21.40
CA SER A 245 5.41 14.22 -20.73
C SER A 245 6.06 13.94 -19.38
N ARG A 246 6.85 14.88 -18.85
CA ARG A 246 7.59 14.73 -17.59
C ARG A 246 6.71 14.39 -16.39
N TYR A 247 5.49 14.91 -16.35
CA TYR A 247 4.59 14.67 -15.23
C TYR A 247 3.40 13.83 -15.66
N HIS A 248 3.12 12.81 -14.89
CA HIS A 248 1.97 11.94 -15.05
C HIS A 248 0.99 12.14 -13.89
N THR A 249 -0.30 12.18 -14.19
CA THR A 249 -1.35 12.39 -13.19
C THR A 249 -2.35 11.26 -13.23
N GLU A 250 -2.62 10.68 -12.06
CA GLU A 250 -3.58 9.61 -11.89
C GLU A 250 -4.52 9.89 -10.72
N LEU A 251 -5.61 9.18 -10.67
CA LEU A 251 -6.56 9.27 -9.56
C LEU A 251 -7.11 7.90 -9.18
N ILE A 252 -7.31 7.73 -7.88
CA ILE A 252 -8.08 6.62 -7.32
C ILE A 252 -9.35 7.19 -6.68
N VAL A 253 -10.48 6.62 -7.03
CA VAL A 253 -11.77 6.92 -6.41
C VAL A 253 -12.20 5.73 -5.58
N ASP A 254 -12.25 5.89 -4.26
CA ASP A 254 -12.84 4.93 -3.34
C ASP A 254 -14.29 5.34 -3.06
N ASN A 255 -15.23 4.56 -3.56
CA ASN A 255 -16.65 4.83 -3.40
C ASN A 255 -17.27 3.81 -2.43
N PHE A 256 -17.90 4.31 -1.35
CA PHE A 256 -18.56 3.46 -0.36
C PHE A 256 -19.57 2.48 -0.96
N MET A 257 -20.33 2.93 -1.96
CA MET A 257 -21.36 2.12 -2.61
C MET A 257 -20.82 1.03 -3.56
N SER A 258 -19.53 1.14 -3.93
CA SER A 258 -18.85 0.18 -4.82
C SER A 258 -17.99 -0.82 -4.05
N ARG A 259 -18.10 -0.85 -2.72
CA ARG A 259 -17.31 -1.81 -1.93
C ARG A 259 -17.78 -3.22 -2.26
N PRO A 260 -16.93 -4.05 -2.85
CA PRO A 260 -17.21 -5.46 -3.00
C PRO A 260 -17.34 -6.11 -1.61
N GLU A 261 -18.12 -7.18 -1.55
CA GLU A 261 -18.32 -7.94 -0.31
C GLU A 261 -16.98 -8.33 0.32
N ILE A 262 -16.94 -8.27 1.66
CA ILE A 262 -15.78 -8.68 2.44
C ILE A 262 -15.58 -10.18 2.17
N ILE A 263 -14.43 -10.56 1.61
CA ILE A 263 -14.03 -11.96 1.57
C ILE A 263 -13.69 -12.35 3.02
N SER A 264 -14.70 -12.77 3.77
CA SER A 264 -14.47 -13.48 5.02
C SER A 264 -13.96 -14.88 4.65
N THR A 265 -12.78 -15.22 5.16
CA THR A 265 -12.30 -16.60 5.08
C THR A 265 -13.39 -17.51 5.66
N PRO A 266 -13.86 -18.53 4.93
CA PRO A 266 -14.89 -19.42 5.47
C PRO A 266 -14.38 -19.99 6.79
N GLU A 267 -15.14 -19.75 7.86
CA GLU A 267 -14.88 -20.32 9.16
C GLU A 267 -14.75 -21.85 9.00
N PRO A 268 -13.65 -22.47 9.47
CA PRO A 268 -13.50 -23.91 9.33
C PRO A 268 -14.73 -24.57 9.96
N ALA A 269 -15.45 -25.32 9.14
CA ALA A 269 -16.69 -26.00 9.55
C ALA A 269 -16.45 -26.71 10.90
N PRO A 270 -17.34 -26.51 11.90
CA PRO A 270 -17.20 -27.15 13.20
C PRO A 270 -17.11 -28.66 12.98
N LYS A 271 -16.02 -29.28 13.43
CA LYS A 271 -15.83 -30.73 13.37
C LYS A 271 -17.03 -31.37 14.05
N GLY A 272 -17.98 -31.84 13.23
CA GLY A 272 -19.16 -32.52 13.69
C GLY A 272 -18.76 -33.71 14.54
N LYS A 273 -19.19 -33.70 15.81
CA LYS A 273 -19.17 -34.89 16.65
C LYS A 273 -19.99 -35.95 15.92
N SER A 274 -19.32 -36.99 15.45
CA SER A 274 -19.96 -38.20 14.95
C SER A 274 -20.80 -38.82 16.05
N THR A 275 -22.12 -38.72 15.96
CA THR A 275 -23.06 -39.47 16.77
C THR A 275 -23.22 -40.83 16.07
N PRO A 276 -22.99 -41.95 16.78
CA PRO A 276 -23.25 -43.26 16.20
C PRO A 276 -24.72 -43.63 16.28
N GLY A 277 -25.27 -44.02 15.16
CA GLY A 277 -26.27 -45.05 15.04
C GLY A 277 -27.72 -44.74 15.36
N ALA A 278 -28.57 -44.84 14.33
CA ALA A 278 -29.78 -45.66 14.38
C ALA A 278 -30.33 -45.85 12.97
N GLY A 279 -30.52 -47.09 12.59
CA GLY A 279 -31.04 -47.48 11.29
C GLY A 279 -32.51 -47.14 11.06
N GLY A 280 -32.93 -47.04 9.80
CA GLY A 280 -34.32 -46.87 9.43
C GLY A 280 -34.53 -46.79 7.93
N LYS A 281 -34.78 -47.95 7.29
CA LYS A 281 -35.30 -48.09 5.95
C LYS A 281 -36.51 -47.20 5.70
N LYS A 282 -36.59 -46.53 4.53
CA LYS A 282 -37.78 -46.65 3.64
C LYS A 282 -37.52 -45.95 2.30
N ALA A 283 -37.74 -46.73 1.26
CA ALA A 283 -37.81 -46.30 -0.13
C ALA A 283 -39.01 -45.36 -0.36
N GLY A 284 -38.82 -44.30 -1.11
CA GLY A 284 -39.88 -43.40 -1.58
C GLY A 284 -39.57 -42.96 -3.02
N LYS A 285 -40.46 -43.36 -3.94
CA LYS A 285 -40.48 -43.12 -5.38
C LYS A 285 -40.26 -41.64 -5.72
N SER A 286 -39.38 -41.39 -6.63
CA SER A 286 -39.22 -40.12 -7.35
C SER A 286 -40.32 -39.95 -8.42
N ALA A 287 -40.97 -38.78 -8.42
CA ALA A 287 -41.84 -38.30 -9.52
C ALA A 287 -41.00 -37.46 -10.49
N PRO A 288 -41.31 -37.46 -11.81
CA PRO A 288 -40.55 -36.68 -12.80
C PRO A 288 -40.93 -35.17 -12.75
N PRO A 289 -40.05 -34.28 -13.19
CA PRO A 289 -40.32 -32.84 -13.24
C PRO A 289 -41.25 -32.50 -14.44
N PRO A 290 -42.04 -31.39 -14.33
CA PRO A 290 -42.91 -30.92 -15.40
C PRO A 290 -42.09 -30.24 -16.52
N GLU A 291 -42.48 -30.53 -17.76
CA GLU A 291 -42.05 -29.89 -19.00
C GLU A 291 -42.47 -28.41 -19.00
N GLN A 292 -41.54 -27.53 -19.40
CA GLN A 292 -41.86 -26.12 -19.72
C GLN A 292 -42.22 -26.01 -21.21
N PRO A 293 -43.26 -25.24 -21.59
CA PRO A 293 -43.58 -24.99 -22.98
C PRO A 293 -42.63 -23.98 -23.63
N ILE A 294 -42.48 -24.16 -24.91
CA ILE A 294 -41.69 -23.43 -25.90
C ILE A 294 -42.17 -21.97 -26.01
#